data_924a61669becd094abab99628c4cdaab
#
_entry.id   924a61669becd094abab99628c4cdaab
#
_cell.length_a   1.000
_cell.length_b   1.000
_cell.length_c   1.000
_cell.angle_alpha   90.00
_cell.angle_beta   90.00
_cell.angle_gamma   90.00
#
_symmetry.space_group_name_H-M   'P 1'
#
loop_
_entity.id
_entity.type
_entity.pdbx_description
1 polymer ?
#
loop_
_entity_poly.entity_id
_entity_poly.type
_entity_poly.pdbx_seq_one_letter_code
_entity_poly.pdbx_strand_id
1 'polypeptide(L)'
;MSRLSRNIAALVCAASVVLGTSACGTSISVVTNGLAQGPTIAIGVAADQPGLGFLHGGEYSGFDISVSQYVANTLGFAQKQIVFKQVLPSTRVSSLEDGTVDMVVDAFAADDVQNGEVELAGPYLTVHAALLVRSDSAGTITGIDDLAGKTVCVAKD
;
A
#
# COMPACT_ATOMS: atom_id res chain seq x y z
N MET A 1 6.63 54.41 46.56
CA MET A 1 6.16 53.28 45.72
C MET A 1 5.85 52.13 46.66
N SER A 2 4.57 51.84 46.84
CA SER A 2 4.08 50.96 47.90
C SER A 2 4.34 49.50 47.57
N ARG A 3 4.53 48.70 48.60
CA ARG A 3 4.75 47.25 48.49
C ARG A 3 3.59 46.53 47.71
N LEU A 4 2.46 47.18 47.65
CA LEU A 4 1.28 46.68 46.93
C LEU A 4 1.45 46.66 45.42
N SER A 5 2.14 47.67 44.82
CA SER A 5 2.39 47.75 43.36
C SER A 5 3.40 46.72 42.89
N ARG A 6 4.33 46.28 43.76
CA ARG A 6 5.31 45.23 43.41
C ARG A 6 4.68 43.82 43.40
N ASN A 7 3.68 43.59 44.25
CA ASN A 7 3.00 42.30 44.28
C ASN A 7 2.02 42.11 43.10
N ILE A 8 1.42 43.22 42.62
CA ILE A 8 0.55 43.16 41.45
C ILE A 8 1.37 42.90 40.18
N ALA A 9 2.56 43.47 40.06
CA ALA A 9 3.45 43.23 38.93
C ALA A 9 3.96 41.80 38.88
N ALA A 10 4.20 41.16 40.04
CA ALA A 10 4.62 39.75 40.13
C ALA A 10 3.49 38.76 39.78
N LEU A 11 2.24 39.14 40.10
CA LEU A 11 1.07 38.28 39.80
C LEU A 11 0.72 38.31 38.31
N VAL A 12 0.92 39.41 37.61
CA VAL A 12 0.66 39.54 36.18
C VAL A 12 1.70 38.78 35.35
N CYS A 13 2.96 38.74 35.81
CA CYS A 13 4.00 37.93 35.13
C CYS A 13 3.82 36.44 35.32
N ALA A 14 3.22 35.98 36.44
CA ALA A 14 2.96 34.55 36.67
C ALA A 14 1.77 34.01 35.85
N ALA A 15 0.80 34.87 35.51
CA ALA A 15 -0.36 34.49 34.70
C ALA A 15 -0.06 34.39 33.21
N SER A 16 1.00 34.99 32.69
CA SER A 16 1.35 34.99 31.28
C SER A 16 2.18 33.77 30.83
N VAL A 17 2.66 32.93 31.75
CA VAL A 17 3.46 31.74 31.41
C VAL A 17 2.60 30.49 31.21
N VAL A 18 1.31 30.48 31.62
CA VAL A 18 0.45 29.31 31.54
C VAL A 18 -0.33 29.23 30.21
N LEU A 19 -0.31 30.25 29.34
CA LEU A 19 -1.04 30.29 28.09
C LEU A 19 -0.20 29.96 26.85
N GLY A 20 1.05 29.51 27.02
CA GLY A 20 2.00 29.30 25.93
C GLY A 20 2.31 27.84 25.54
N THR A 21 1.64 26.83 26.13
CA THR A 21 1.99 25.41 25.89
C THR A 21 0.83 24.57 25.35
N SER A 22 0.11 25.06 24.36
CA SER A 22 -0.85 24.20 23.63
C SER A 22 -0.78 24.40 22.14
N ALA A 23 0.42 24.29 21.59
CA ALA A 23 0.63 24.06 20.16
C ALA A 23 1.48 22.81 19.94
N CYS A 24 1.25 21.75 20.71
CA CYS A 24 1.52 20.43 20.21
C CYS A 24 0.33 20.05 19.35
N GLY A 25 0.50 20.20 18.05
CA GLY A 25 -0.39 19.60 17.09
C GLY A 25 -0.50 18.12 17.45
N THR A 26 -1.62 17.71 17.99
CA THR A 26 -2.00 16.32 18.07
C THR A 26 -2.09 15.82 16.65
N SER A 27 -1.03 15.20 16.15
CA SER A 27 -1.15 14.29 15.02
C SER A 27 -2.15 13.23 15.45
N ILE A 28 -3.36 13.31 14.93
CA ILE A 28 -4.35 12.26 15.12
C ILE A 28 -3.82 11.08 14.31
N SER A 29 -3.07 10.21 14.97
CA SER A 29 -2.75 8.92 14.42
C SER A 29 -4.06 8.13 14.37
N VAL A 30 -4.54 7.85 13.19
CA VAL A 30 -5.66 6.93 13.00
C VAL A 30 -5.08 5.54 13.30
N VAL A 31 -5.23 5.10 14.54
CA VAL A 31 -4.88 3.73 14.92
C VAL A 31 -6.04 2.85 14.50
N THR A 32 -5.94 2.25 13.35
CA THR A 32 -6.81 1.16 12.93
C THR A 32 -6.08 -0.15 13.24
N ASN A 33 -6.42 -0.76 14.34
CA ASN A 33 -6.03 -2.12 14.73
C ASN A 33 -4.52 -2.45 14.60
N GLY A 34 -3.64 -1.45 14.69
CA GLY A 34 -2.19 -1.64 14.65
C GLY A 34 -1.59 -1.86 13.26
N LEU A 35 -2.37 -1.72 12.19
CA LEU A 35 -1.93 -2.05 10.84
C LEU A 35 -1.36 -0.87 10.06
N ALA A 36 -1.84 0.36 10.27
CA ALA A 36 -1.27 1.54 9.64
C ALA A 36 -1.22 2.69 10.64
N GLN A 37 -0.11 3.39 10.71
CA GLN A 37 0.09 4.54 11.57
C GLN A 37 0.32 5.78 10.72
N GLY A 38 -0.51 6.80 10.92
CA GLY A 38 -0.37 8.07 10.23
C GLY A 38 -1.62 8.49 9.45
N PRO A 39 -1.58 9.65 8.78
CA PRO A 39 -2.72 10.20 8.07
C PRO A 39 -3.00 9.52 6.71
N THR A 40 -2.09 8.68 6.22
CA THR A 40 -2.20 8.01 4.91
C THR A 40 -1.85 6.54 5.01
N ILE A 41 -2.36 5.74 4.06
CA ILE A 41 -1.95 4.36 3.84
C ILE A 41 -1.23 4.27 2.50
N ALA A 42 0.00 3.74 2.50
CA ALA A 42 0.77 3.48 1.31
C ALA A 42 0.54 2.03 0.85
N ILE A 43 0.06 1.85 -0.38
CA ILE A 43 -0.26 0.52 -0.91
C ILE A 43 0.62 0.25 -2.12
N GLY A 44 1.39 -0.84 -2.03
CA GLY A 44 2.19 -1.36 -3.13
C GLY A 44 1.32 -2.10 -4.14
N VAL A 45 1.45 -1.75 -5.41
CA VAL A 45 0.69 -2.35 -6.51
C VAL A 45 1.58 -2.50 -7.73
N ALA A 46 1.23 -3.42 -8.64
CA ALA A 46 1.84 -3.45 -9.96
C ALA A 46 1.50 -2.18 -10.77
N ALA A 47 2.33 -1.86 -11.75
CA ALA A 47 2.08 -0.74 -12.66
C ALA A 47 2.00 -1.16 -14.14
N ASP A 48 2.26 -2.42 -14.42
CA ASP A 48 2.44 -2.98 -15.76
C ASP A 48 1.50 -4.16 -16.09
N GLN A 49 0.48 -4.41 -15.24
CA GLN A 49 -0.48 -5.50 -15.41
C GLN A 49 -1.87 -4.95 -15.78
N PRO A 50 -2.20 -4.79 -17.08
CA PRO A 50 -3.51 -4.30 -17.52
C PRO A 50 -4.65 -5.16 -16.95
N GLY A 51 -5.66 -4.49 -16.38
CA GLY A 51 -6.80 -5.14 -15.74
C GLY A 51 -6.60 -5.51 -14.26
N LEU A 52 -5.37 -5.61 -13.77
CA LEU A 52 -5.01 -5.86 -12.36
C LEU A 52 -4.44 -4.57 -11.73
N GLY A 53 -3.14 -4.37 -11.75
CA GLY A 53 -2.47 -3.15 -11.32
C GLY A 53 -1.81 -2.48 -12.53
N PHE A 54 -2.37 -1.38 -13.01
CA PHE A 54 -1.91 -0.71 -14.23
C PHE A 54 -1.84 0.79 -14.05
N LEU A 55 -0.65 1.36 -14.34
CA LEU A 55 -0.43 2.80 -14.34
C LEU A 55 -0.43 3.33 -15.77
N HIS A 56 -1.41 4.15 -16.12
CA HIS A 56 -1.50 4.79 -17.42
C HIS A 56 -1.91 6.26 -17.27
N GLY A 57 -1.23 7.15 -17.97
CA GLY A 57 -1.51 8.58 -17.91
C GLY A 57 -1.38 9.21 -16.51
N GLY A 58 -0.64 8.58 -15.59
CA GLY A 58 -0.49 9.04 -14.21
C GLY A 58 -1.56 8.53 -13.25
N GLU A 59 -2.48 7.70 -13.71
CA GLU A 59 -3.53 7.09 -12.90
C GLU A 59 -3.36 5.58 -12.79
N TYR A 60 -3.52 5.07 -11.56
CA TYR A 60 -3.61 3.63 -11.31
C TYR A 60 -5.03 3.13 -11.54
N SER A 61 -5.16 1.98 -12.17
CA SER A 61 -6.43 1.34 -12.49
C SER A 61 -6.33 -0.17 -12.46
N GLY A 62 -7.47 -0.85 -12.36
CA GLY A 62 -7.59 -2.30 -12.40
C GLY A 62 -8.16 -2.91 -11.12
N PHE A 63 -8.22 -4.25 -11.11
CA PHE A 63 -8.87 -4.99 -10.03
C PHE A 63 -8.12 -4.85 -8.69
N ASP A 64 -6.80 -4.94 -8.70
CA ASP A 64 -5.96 -4.78 -7.50
C ASP A 64 -6.13 -3.40 -6.88
N ILE A 65 -6.29 -2.37 -7.72
CA ILE A 65 -6.56 -1.01 -7.27
C ILE A 65 -7.92 -0.92 -6.56
N SER A 66 -8.94 -1.56 -7.14
CA SER A 66 -10.29 -1.61 -6.54
C SER A 66 -10.30 -2.36 -5.21
N VAL A 67 -9.60 -3.48 -5.12
CA VAL A 67 -9.41 -4.25 -3.87
C VAL A 67 -8.69 -3.41 -2.84
N SER A 68 -7.59 -2.75 -3.22
CA SER A 68 -6.82 -1.87 -2.35
C SER A 68 -7.69 -0.76 -1.75
N GLN A 69 -8.48 -0.10 -2.59
CA GLN A 69 -9.41 0.96 -2.16
C GLN A 69 -10.47 0.43 -1.21
N TYR A 70 -11.04 -0.74 -1.51
CA TYR A 70 -12.03 -1.38 -0.66
C TYR A 70 -11.46 -1.69 0.73
N VAL A 71 -10.28 -2.31 0.78
CA VAL A 71 -9.61 -2.65 2.04
C VAL A 71 -9.26 -1.38 2.82
N ALA A 72 -8.63 -0.39 2.20
CA ALA A 72 -8.27 0.86 2.85
C ALA A 72 -9.49 1.60 3.40
N ASN A 73 -10.58 1.67 2.64
CA ASN A 73 -11.84 2.27 3.11
C ASN A 73 -12.42 1.50 4.30
N THR A 74 -12.35 0.17 4.30
CA THR A 74 -12.82 -0.68 5.41
C THR A 74 -11.96 -0.46 6.66
N LEU A 75 -10.68 -0.17 6.50
CA LEU A 75 -9.76 0.21 7.57
C LEU A 75 -9.95 1.67 8.05
N GLY A 76 -10.85 2.44 7.42
CA GLY A 76 -11.19 3.80 7.82
C GLY A 76 -10.40 4.90 7.10
N PHE A 77 -9.61 4.58 6.08
CA PHE A 77 -8.93 5.57 5.26
C PHE A 77 -9.87 6.12 4.17
N ALA A 78 -9.98 7.44 4.08
CA ALA A 78 -10.67 8.08 2.97
C ALA A 78 -9.83 7.98 1.69
N GLN A 79 -10.45 8.09 0.51
CA GLN A 79 -9.79 7.99 -0.80
C GLN A 79 -8.53 8.87 -0.92
N LYS A 80 -8.56 10.10 -0.41
CA LYS A 80 -7.44 11.03 -0.40
C LYS A 80 -6.26 10.63 0.50
N GLN A 81 -6.45 9.64 1.35
CA GLN A 81 -5.43 9.11 2.27
C GLN A 81 -4.77 7.86 1.70
N ILE A 82 -5.20 7.37 0.55
CA ILE A 82 -4.63 6.20 -0.12
C ILE A 82 -3.54 6.68 -1.09
N VAL A 83 -2.33 6.16 -0.91
CA VAL A 83 -1.18 6.46 -1.76
C VAL A 83 -0.73 5.16 -2.42
N PHE A 84 -0.87 5.07 -3.73
CA PHE A 84 -0.35 3.93 -4.49
C PHE A 84 1.13 4.11 -4.79
N LYS A 85 1.90 3.04 -4.62
CA LYS A 85 3.31 2.96 -4.99
C LYS A 85 3.55 1.74 -5.85
N GLN A 86 4.31 1.91 -6.92
CA GLN A 86 4.74 0.75 -7.71
C GLN A 86 5.68 -0.12 -6.90
N VAL A 87 5.41 -1.41 -6.88
CA VAL A 87 6.33 -2.46 -6.40
C VAL A 87 6.62 -3.44 -7.53
N LEU A 88 7.78 -4.06 -7.48
CA LEU A 88 8.17 -5.13 -8.40
C LEU A 88 8.02 -6.48 -7.68
N PRO A 89 7.86 -7.59 -8.39
CA PRO A 89 7.83 -8.93 -7.80
C PRO A 89 8.99 -9.17 -6.82
N SER A 90 10.20 -8.72 -7.18
CA SER A 90 11.40 -8.88 -6.36
C SER A 90 11.50 -7.94 -5.15
N THR A 91 10.66 -6.92 -5.04
CA THR A 91 10.76 -5.92 -3.97
C THR A 91 9.51 -5.85 -3.07
N ARG A 92 8.52 -6.70 -3.29
CA ARG A 92 7.26 -6.70 -2.52
C ARG A 92 7.48 -6.85 -1.03
N VAL A 93 8.22 -7.89 -0.64
CA VAL A 93 8.50 -8.22 0.77
C VAL A 93 9.36 -7.13 1.40
N SER A 94 10.49 -6.77 0.79
CA SER A 94 11.38 -5.74 1.34
C SER A 94 10.71 -4.37 1.48
N SER A 95 9.77 -4.02 0.59
CA SER A 95 9.01 -2.77 0.69
C SER A 95 8.05 -2.73 1.88
N LEU A 96 7.58 -3.89 2.34
CA LEU A 96 6.81 -4.03 3.58
C LEU A 96 7.73 -3.97 4.80
N GLU A 97 8.86 -4.68 4.77
CA GLU A 97 9.82 -4.73 5.88
C GLU A 97 10.44 -3.38 6.19
N ASP A 98 10.78 -2.59 5.17
CA ASP A 98 11.37 -1.26 5.34
C ASP A 98 10.33 -0.15 5.57
N GLY A 99 9.03 -0.47 5.53
CA GLY A 99 7.95 0.47 5.73
C GLY A 99 7.73 1.44 4.55
N THR A 100 8.26 1.13 3.38
CA THR A 100 7.99 1.89 2.15
C THR A 100 6.51 1.82 1.79
N VAL A 101 5.87 0.67 2.03
CA VAL A 101 4.44 0.45 1.91
C VAL A 101 3.88 -0.22 3.17
N ASP A 102 2.61 0.03 3.47
CA ASP A 102 1.90 -0.56 4.60
C ASP A 102 1.20 -1.87 4.21
N MET A 103 0.90 -2.03 2.93
CA MET A 103 0.22 -3.19 2.36
C MET A 103 0.64 -3.37 0.90
N VAL A 104 0.64 -4.60 0.42
CA VAL A 104 0.83 -4.92 -1.00
C VAL A 104 -0.40 -5.65 -1.53
N VAL A 105 -0.91 -5.20 -2.69
CA VAL A 105 -1.99 -5.85 -3.46
C VAL A 105 -1.53 -5.93 -4.91
N ASP A 106 -0.98 -7.07 -5.30
CA ASP A 106 -0.24 -7.19 -6.56
C ASP A 106 -0.20 -8.64 -7.05
N ALA A 107 -1.36 -9.24 -7.27
CA ALA A 107 -1.50 -10.62 -7.79
C ALA A 107 -0.45 -11.60 -7.23
N PHE A 108 -0.17 -11.49 -5.93
CA PHE A 108 0.87 -12.23 -5.24
C PHE A 108 0.38 -13.66 -4.97
N ALA A 109 1.15 -14.66 -5.41
CA ALA A 109 0.80 -16.04 -5.13
C ALA A 109 1.10 -16.38 -3.66
N ALA A 110 0.18 -17.07 -3.00
CA ALA A 110 0.34 -17.44 -1.59
C ALA A 110 1.59 -18.29 -1.34
N ASP A 111 1.99 -19.07 -2.34
CA ASP A 111 3.16 -19.94 -2.28
C ASP A 111 4.50 -19.21 -2.43
N ASP A 112 4.48 -17.93 -2.86
CA ASP A 112 5.69 -17.12 -3.04
C ASP A 112 6.24 -16.55 -1.73
N VAL A 113 5.43 -16.59 -0.64
CA VAL A 113 5.89 -16.17 0.69
C VAL A 113 6.54 -17.33 1.42
N GLN A 114 7.81 -17.19 1.72
CA GLN A 114 8.55 -18.16 2.52
C GLN A 114 8.54 -17.77 4.00
N ASN A 115 8.08 -18.72 4.86
CA ASN A 115 8.39 -18.76 6.29
C ASN A 115 8.01 -17.54 7.16
N GLY A 116 6.87 -16.88 6.91
CA GLY A 116 6.36 -15.89 7.87
C GLY A 116 7.08 -14.54 7.85
N GLU A 117 7.76 -14.21 6.76
CA GLU A 117 8.35 -12.91 6.54
C GLU A 117 7.28 -11.81 6.51
N VAL A 118 6.11 -12.10 5.93
CA VAL A 118 4.95 -11.22 5.91
C VAL A 118 3.67 -12.01 6.16
N GLU A 119 2.63 -11.33 6.63
CA GLU A 119 1.30 -11.91 6.80
C GLU A 119 0.49 -11.79 5.52
N LEU A 120 -0.24 -12.84 5.17
CA LEU A 120 -1.11 -12.89 4.01
C LEU A 120 -2.58 -12.85 4.41
N ALA A 121 -3.37 -12.07 3.66
CA ALA A 121 -4.83 -12.05 3.73
C ALA A 121 -5.43 -12.36 2.36
N GLY A 122 -6.41 -13.24 2.32
CA GLY A 122 -7.06 -13.64 1.07
C GLY A 122 -7.24 -15.14 0.96
N PRO A 123 -7.31 -15.74 -0.24
CA PRO A 123 -7.10 -15.09 -1.55
C PRO A 123 -8.28 -14.22 -2.00
N TYR A 124 -8.00 -13.16 -2.74
CA TYR A 124 -9.03 -12.29 -3.32
C TYR A 124 -9.27 -12.53 -4.81
N LEU A 125 -8.38 -13.28 -5.48
CA LEU A 125 -8.47 -13.62 -6.89
C LEU A 125 -7.90 -15.03 -7.11
N THR A 126 -8.55 -15.78 -7.99
CA THR A 126 -8.01 -17.04 -8.52
C THR A 126 -7.74 -16.85 -10.01
N VAL A 127 -6.51 -17.16 -10.43
CA VAL A 127 -6.07 -17.06 -11.83
C VAL A 127 -5.61 -18.43 -12.33
N HIS A 128 -5.66 -18.60 -13.64
CA HIS A 128 -5.15 -19.80 -14.29
C HIS A 128 -4.05 -19.41 -15.28
N ALA A 129 -2.97 -20.16 -15.30
CA ALA A 129 -1.95 -20.02 -16.33
C ALA A 129 -2.54 -20.41 -17.70
N ALA A 130 -2.22 -19.64 -18.73
CA ALA A 130 -2.66 -19.88 -20.09
C ALA A 130 -1.49 -19.70 -21.06
N LEU A 131 -1.59 -20.35 -22.21
CA LEU A 131 -0.64 -20.21 -23.30
C LEU A 131 -1.14 -19.14 -24.30
N LEU A 132 -0.34 -18.13 -24.52
CA LEU A 132 -0.57 -17.18 -25.61
C LEU A 132 0.16 -17.68 -26.86
N VAL A 133 -0.59 -18.01 -27.89
CA VAL A 133 -0.06 -18.50 -29.16
C VAL A 133 -0.52 -17.62 -30.32
N ARG A 134 0.20 -17.64 -31.43
CA ARG A 134 -0.26 -16.95 -32.65
C ARG A 134 -1.53 -17.63 -33.18
N SER A 135 -2.40 -16.86 -33.78
CA SER A 135 -3.69 -17.35 -34.28
C SER A 135 -3.55 -18.45 -35.33
N ASP A 136 -2.49 -18.44 -36.12
CA ASP A 136 -2.16 -19.50 -37.09
C ASP A 136 -1.72 -20.81 -36.44
N SER A 137 -1.30 -20.77 -35.21
CA SER A 137 -0.84 -21.91 -34.41
C SER A 137 -1.89 -22.42 -33.42
N ALA A 138 -3.01 -21.72 -33.24
CA ALA A 138 -4.03 -22.04 -32.24
C ALA A 138 -4.69 -23.42 -32.45
N GLY A 139 -4.69 -23.94 -33.68
CA GLY A 139 -5.20 -25.31 -33.99
C GLY A 139 -4.20 -26.43 -33.73
N THR A 140 -2.92 -26.09 -33.48
CA THR A 140 -1.85 -27.09 -33.32
C THR A 140 -1.19 -27.05 -31.94
N ILE A 141 -1.37 -25.96 -31.21
CA ILE A 141 -0.92 -25.82 -29.82
C ILE A 141 -2.16 -25.57 -28.94
N THR A 142 -2.64 -26.62 -28.33
CA THR A 142 -3.87 -26.63 -27.53
C THR A 142 -3.59 -26.85 -26.03
N GLY A 143 -2.36 -27.28 -25.69
CA GLY A 143 -1.95 -27.55 -24.34
C GLY A 143 -0.45 -27.64 -24.15
N ILE A 144 -0.02 -27.93 -22.93
CA ILE A 144 1.39 -28.03 -22.56
C ILE A 144 2.10 -29.15 -23.33
N ASP A 145 1.42 -30.24 -23.60
CA ASP A 145 2.00 -31.40 -24.28
C ASP A 145 2.43 -31.08 -25.73
N ASP A 146 1.80 -30.08 -26.33
CA ASP A 146 2.13 -29.65 -27.71
C ASP A 146 3.39 -28.77 -27.76
N LEU A 147 3.97 -28.44 -26.60
CA LEU A 147 5.16 -27.58 -26.48
C LEU A 147 6.48 -28.35 -26.65
N ALA A 148 6.44 -29.68 -26.74
CA ALA A 148 7.64 -30.49 -26.91
C ALA A 148 8.47 -30.03 -28.12
N GLY A 149 9.75 -29.67 -27.89
CA GLY A 149 10.66 -29.18 -28.89
C GLY A 149 10.40 -27.74 -29.38
N LYS A 150 9.52 -27.01 -28.75
CA LYS A 150 9.24 -25.59 -29.06
C LYS A 150 9.94 -24.64 -28.08
N THR A 151 10.17 -23.42 -28.54
CA THR A 151 10.68 -22.35 -27.69
C THR A 151 9.51 -21.62 -27.03
N VAL A 152 9.50 -21.57 -25.71
CA VAL A 152 8.51 -20.84 -24.91
C VAL A 152 9.17 -19.57 -24.36
N CYS A 153 8.50 -18.43 -24.51
CA CYS A 153 8.91 -17.16 -23.90
C CYS A 153 8.13 -16.98 -22.58
N VAL A 154 8.86 -16.65 -21.54
CA VAL A 154 8.30 -16.33 -20.22
C VAL A 154 8.83 -14.99 -19.74
N ALA A 155 8.08 -14.31 -18.87
CA ALA A 155 8.60 -13.15 -18.16
C ALA A 155 9.79 -13.59 -17.29
N LYS A 156 10.77 -12.71 -17.17
CA LYS A 156 11.86 -12.89 -16.21
C LYS A 156 11.44 -12.24 -14.91
N ASP A 157 11.50 -12.99 -13.82
CA ASP A 157 11.35 -12.49 -12.46
C ASP A 157 12.58 -11.68 -12.01
#